data_3ab39ddce2dbd17fa86482e1f43d2600
#
_entry.id   3ab39ddce2dbd17fa86482e1f43d2600
#
_cell.length_a   1.000
_cell.length_b   1.000
_cell.length_c   1.000
_cell.angle_alpha   90.00
_cell.angle_beta   90.00
_cell.angle_gamma   90.00
#
_symmetry.space_group_name_H-M   'P 1'
#
loop_
_entity.id
_entity.type
_entity.pdbx_description
1 polymer ?
#
loop_
_entity_poly.entity_id
_entity_poly.type
_entity_poly.pdbx_seq_one_letter_code
_entity_poly.pdbx_strand_id
1 'polypeptide(L)'
;MSEDWTAEWQPLAEAVGRDFGDGTVVFGADAVEPGTIRRYLEPLEIGCPIHYDADAARAAGYPGIVAPYTATMVYSVPPMWRPGEPTPYESADRDAQPARSPINNEDLPLAPRTTGFFATDISMEFLRPLTVGERVGRRGQRLISCTPKQTSMGRGAFLTWESELVTEPGEVVARVRTGTYAYNPAGPEEEQP
;
A
#
# COMPACT_ATOMS: atom_id res chain seq x y z
N MET A 1 23.41 8.52 -30.72
CA MET A 1 23.74 8.69 -29.29
C MET A 1 22.46 8.35 -28.53
N SER A 2 22.42 7.23 -27.89
CA SER A 2 21.27 6.86 -27.03
C SER A 2 21.26 7.88 -25.89
N GLU A 3 20.24 8.73 -25.82
CA GLU A 3 20.02 9.58 -24.64
C GLU A 3 20.05 8.68 -23.41
N ASP A 4 20.82 9.11 -22.42
CA ASP A 4 20.89 8.38 -21.15
C ASP A 4 19.57 8.56 -20.38
N TRP A 5 18.57 7.76 -20.74
CA TRP A 5 17.24 7.80 -20.14
C TRP A 5 17.26 7.61 -18.62
N THR A 6 18.34 7.04 -18.06
CA THR A 6 18.47 6.88 -16.61
C THR A 6 18.67 8.22 -15.91
N ALA A 7 19.20 9.22 -16.61
CA ALA A 7 19.38 10.57 -16.08
C ALA A 7 18.05 11.25 -15.69
N GLU A 8 16.93 10.88 -16.31
CA GLU A 8 15.61 11.40 -15.96
C GLU A 8 15.18 10.97 -14.54
N TRP A 9 15.70 9.86 -14.03
CA TRP A 9 15.42 9.35 -12.68
C TRP A 9 16.37 9.91 -11.62
N GLN A 10 17.43 10.63 -12.03
CA GLN A 10 18.43 11.17 -11.11
C GLN A 10 17.82 12.01 -9.97
N PRO A 11 16.86 12.94 -10.22
CA PRO A 11 16.30 13.76 -9.15
C PRO A 11 15.58 12.92 -8.07
N LEU A 12 14.92 11.83 -8.46
CA LEU A 12 14.28 10.92 -7.52
C LEU A 12 15.31 10.04 -6.80
N ALA A 13 16.33 9.57 -7.50
CA ALA A 13 17.41 8.76 -6.91
C ALA A 13 18.20 9.54 -5.84
N GLU A 14 18.42 10.83 -6.05
CA GLU A 14 19.07 11.73 -5.08
C GLU A 14 18.18 12.02 -3.87
N ALA A 15 16.87 11.84 -4.00
CA ALA A 15 15.89 12.02 -2.93
C ALA A 15 15.68 10.76 -2.06
N VAL A 16 16.46 9.68 -2.25
CA VAL A 16 16.41 8.49 -1.39
C VAL A 16 16.66 8.88 0.07
N GLY A 17 15.80 8.39 0.96
CA GLY A 17 15.75 8.74 2.38
C GLY A 17 14.78 9.86 2.72
N ARG A 18 14.31 10.64 1.74
CA ARG A 18 13.31 11.69 1.93
C ARG A 18 11.92 11.08 2.17
N ASP A 19 11.19 11.67 3.12
CA ASP A 19 9.75 11.44 3.28
C ASP A 19 8.98 12.46 2.43
N PHE A 20 8.13 11.97 1.54
CA PHE A 20 7.26 12.77 0.67
C PHE A 20 5.86 12.95 1.27
N GLY A 21 5.56 12.29 2.38
CA GLY A 21 4.32 12.50 3.12
C GLY A 21 4.30 13.88 3.81
N ASP A 22 3.12 14.42 3.99
CA ASP A 22 2.87 15.68 4.68
C ASP A 22 2.68 15.53 6.21
N GLY A 23 2.87 14.31 6.72
CA GLY A 23 2.64 13.95 8.12
C GLY A 23 1.18 13.64 8.46
N THR A 24 0.25 13.81 7.52
CA THR A 24 -1.15 13.46 7.71
C THR A 24 -1.32 11.94 7.82
N VAL A 25 -2.22 11.51 8.70
CA VAL A 25 -2.64 10.11 8.79
C VAL A 25 -3.91 9.92 7.96
N VAL A 26 -3.86 9.06 6.97
CA VAL A 26 -5.04 8.64 6.21
C VAL A 26 -5.59 7.37 6.84
N PHE A 27 -6.70 7.48 7.56
CA PHE A 27 -7.31 6.35 8.25
C PHE A 27 -8.11 5.45 7.31
N GLY A 28 -8.11 4.16 7.63
CA GLY A 28 -8.99 3.18 7.02
C GLY A 28 -10.45 3.53 7.19
N ALA A 29 -11.30 2.92 6.37
CA ALA A 29 -12.74 3.19 6.36
C ALA A 29 -13.40 2.89 7.70
N ASP A 30 -13.04 1.77 8.31
CA ASP A 30 -13.69 1.22 9.49
C ASP A 30 -12.66 0.82 10.56
N ALA A 31 -13.13 0.71 11.80
CA ALA A 31 -12.36 0.09 12.87
C ALA A 31 -12.27 -1.44 12.65
N VAL A 32 -11.36 -2.08 13.36
CA VAL A 32 -11.24 -3.54 13.39
C VAL A 32 -12.52 -4.17 13.95
N GLU A 33 -13.15 -5.03 13.20
CA GLU A 33 -14.43 -5.69 13.53
C GLU A 33 -14.29 -7.21 13.64
N PRO A 34 -15.02 -7.88 14.56
CA PRO A 34 -15.00 -9.33 14.67
C PRO A 34 -15.45 -10.03 13.39
N GLY A 35 -16.42 -9.43 12.67
CA GLY A 35 -16.96 -9.98 11.43
C GLY A 35 -15.92 -10.02 10.30
N THR A 36 -15.10 -8.97 10.19
CA THR A 36 -14.02 -8.90 9.21
C THR A 36 -12.89 -9.88 9.56
N ILE A 37 -12.51 -9.98 10.83
CA ILE A 37 -11.53 -10.98 11.31
C ILE A 37 -11.98 -12.38 10.91
N ARG A 38 -13.22 -12.75 11.23
CA ARG A 38 -13.79 -14.07 10.92
C ARG A 38 -13.75 -14.37 9.42
N ARG A 39 -14.24 -13.44 8.58
CA ARG A 39 -14.25 -13.60 7.12
C ARG A 39 -12.86 -13.72 6.50
N TYR A 40 -11.87 -13.11 7.13
CA TYR A 40 -10.47 -13.22 6.70
C TYR A 40 -9.89 -14.60 7.04
N LEU A 41 -10.23 -15.16 8.20
CA LEU A 41 -9.63 -16.39 8.73
C LEU A 41 -10.34 -17.67 8.29
N GLU A 42 -11.67 -17.63 8.09
CA GLU A 42 -12.47 -18.81 7.70
C GLU A 42 -11.97 -19.47 6.40
N PRO A 43 -11.69 -18.73 5.31
CA PRO A 43 -11.16 -19.34 4.09
C PRO A 43 -9.76 -19.94 4.24
N LEU A 44 -9.01 -19.50 5.26
CA LEU A 44 -7.68 -19.99 5.58
C LEU A 44 -7.68 -21.12 6.63
N GLU A 45 -8.87 -21.49 7.13
CA GLU A 45 -9.08 -22.52 8.16
C GLU A 45 -8.24 -22.26 9.44
N ILE A 46 -8.00 -20.99 9.78
CA ILE A 46 -7.24 -20.61 10.98
C ILE A 46 -8.18 -20.58 12.18
N GLY A 47 -8.06 -21.57 13.06
CA GLY A 47 -8.91 -21.74 14.26
C GLY A 47 -8.28 -21.30 15.57
N CYS A 48 -7.30 -20.37 15.58
CA CYS A 48 -6.68 -19.91 16.80
C CYS A 48 -7.67 -19.11 17.67
N PRO A 49 -7.94 -19.53 18.94
CA PRO A 49 -9.00 -18.96 19.76
C PRO A 49 -8.91 -17.46 20.02
N ILE A 50 -7.70 -16.87 20.05
CA ILE A 50 -7.52 -15.43 20.31
C ILE A 50 -8.20 -14.52 19.27
N HIS A 51 -8.54 -15.07 18.11
CA HIS A 51 -9.21 -14.35 17.03
C HIS A 51 -10.75 -14.44 17.09
N TYR A 52 -11.28 -15.28 17.97
CA TYR A 52 -12.72 -15.58 18.02
C TYR A 52 -13.33 -15.36 19.40
N ASP A 53 -12.53 -15.52 20.45
CA ASP A 53 -12.96 -15.51 21.84
C ASP A 53 -12.15 -14.48 22.64
N ALA A 54 -12.88 -13.52 23.25
CA ALA A 54 -12.27 -12.44 24.00
C ALA A 54 -11.62 -12.92 25.32
N ASP A 55 -12.14 -13.99 25.93
CA ASP A 55 -11.58 -14.55 27.16
C ASP A 55 -10.29 -15.32 26.86
N ALA A 56 -10.26 -16.07 25.75
CA ALA A 56 -9.04 -16.70 25.27
C ALA A 56 -7.96 -15.66 24.91
N ALA A 57 -8.34 -14.56 24.26
CA ALA A 57 -7.42 -13.47 23.95
C ALA A 57 -6.87 -12.82 25.24
N ARG A 58 -7.72 -12.53 26.23
CA ARG A 58 -7.30 -11.99 27.52
C ARG A 58 -6.38 -12.95 28.31
N ALA A 59 -6.69 -14.24 28.29
CA ALA A 59 -5.84 -15.25 28.89
C ALA A 59 -4.44 -15.33 28.24
N ALA A 60 -4.35 -14.97 26.94
CA ALA A 60 -3.10 -14.86 26.21
C ALA A 60 -2.39 -13.48 26.37
N GLY A 61 -2.95 -12.57 27.19
CA GLY A 61 -2.35 -11.26 27.49
C GLY A 61 -2.77 -10.12 26.58
N TYR A 62 -3.78 -10.32 25.71
CA TYR A 62 -4.31 -9.25 24.85
C TYR A 62 -5.53 -8.56 25.50
N PRO A 63 -5.82 -7.30 25.18
CA PRO A 63 -6.95 -6.60 25.77
C PRO A 63 -8.32 -7.11 25.25
N GLY A 64 -8.36 -7.79 24.13
CA GLY A 64 -9.57 -8.31 23.47
C GLY A 64 -9.23 -9.14 22.25
N ILE A 65 -10.24 -9.47 21.46
CA ILE A 65 -10.10 -10.24 20.21
C ILE A 65 -9.04 -9.58 19.31
N VAL A 66 -8.09 -10.37 18.83
CA VAL A 66 -6.93 -9.94 18.08
C VAL A 66 -7.19 -10.12 16.58
N ALA A 67 -6.92 -9.11 15.77
CA ALA A 67 -6.85 -9.26 14.33
C ALA A 67 -5.58 -10.03 13.92
N PRO A 68 -5.64 -10.88 12.89
CA PRO A 68 -4.43 -11.51 12.37
C PRO A 68 -3.50 -10.45 11.79
N TYR A 69 -2.19 -10.58 12.02
CA TYR A 69 -1.19 -9.63 11.54
C TYR A 69 -1.30 -9.34 10.04
N THR A 70 -1.52 -10.39 9.25
CA THR A 70 -1.64 -10.28 7.78
C THR A 70 -2.85 -9.49 7.31
N ALA A 71 -3.86 -9.29 8.16
CA ALA A 71 -5.02 -8.45 7.88
C ALA A 71 -4.79 -6.95 8.21
N THR A 72 -3.67 -6.57 8.83
CA THR A 72 -3.43 -5.19 9.26
C THR A 72 -3.55 -4.18 8.11
N MET A 73 -3.10 -4.53 6.91
CA MET A 73 -3.25 -3.66 5.76
C MET A 73 -4.70 -3.45 5.32
N VAL A 74 -5.55 -4.47 5.47
CA VAL A 74 -6.98 -4.38 5.09
C VAL A 74 -7.65 -3.25 5.86
N TYR A 75 -7.34 -3.13 7.16
CA TYR A 75 -7.92 -2.09 8.01
C TYR A 75 -7.35 -0.69 7.77
N SER A 76 -6.24 -0.56 7.04
CA SER A 76 -5.65 0.73 6.70
C SER A 76 -6.16 1.30 5.35
N VAL A 77 -7.00 0.56 4.62
CA VAL A 77 -7.53 1.00 3.33
C VAL A 77 -8.62 2.06 3.54
N PRO A 78 -8.43 3.28 3.04
CA PRO A 78 -9.45 4.32 3.14
C PRO A 78 -10.68 3.98 2.28
N PRO A 79 -11.83 4.62 2.54
CA PRO A 79 -13.03 4.38 1.73
C PRO A 79 -12.78 4.79 0.28
N MET A 80 -13.16 3.93 -0.66
CA MET A 80 -13.08 4.25 -2.09
C MET A 80 -14.10 5.30 -2.52
N TRP A 81 -15.25 5.32 -1.87
CA TRP A 81 -16.35 6.23 -2.17
C TRP A 81 -17.24 6.42 -0.96
N ARG A 82 -17.87 7.58 -0.86
CA ARG A 82 -18.87 7.91 0.15
C ARG A 82 -20.13 8.44 -0.50
N PRO A 83 -21.32 8.20 0.09
CA PRO A 83 -22.57 8.79 -0.38
C PRO A 83 -22.45 10.31 -0.52
N GLY A 84 -22.84 10.84 -1.70
CA GLY A 84 -22.75 12.25 -2.05
C GLY A 84 -21.48 12.66 -2.78
N GLU A 85 -20.49 11.79 -2.89
CA GLU A 85 -19.31 12.01 -3.74
C GLU A 85 -19.62 11.62 -5.20
N PRO A 86 -18.90 12.20 -6.18
CA PRO A 86 -18.93 11.70 -7.55
C PRO A 86 -18.56 10.22 -7.62
N THR A 87 -19.19 9.48 -8.52
CA THR A 87 -18.89 8.05 -8.70
C THR A 87 -17.43 7.85 -9.10
N PRO A 88 -16.74 6.80 -8.60
CA PRO A 88 -15.35 6.51 -8.97
C PRO A 88 -15.17 6.22 -10.46
N TYR A 89 -16.21 5.71 -11.12
CA TYR A 89 -16.18 5.35 -12.53
C TYR A 89 -17.02 6.35 -13.34
N GLU A 90 -16.43 6.90 -14.40
CA GLU A 90 -17.10 7.85 -15.30
C GLU A 90 -17.93 7.16 -16.39
N SER A 91 -17.72 5.87 -16.60
CA SER A 91 -18.37 5.06 -17.63
C SER A 91 -18.89 3.74 -17.03
N ALA A 92 -19.95 3.19 -17.65
CA ALA A 92 -20.46 1.86 -17.36
C ALA A 92 -19.76 0.76 -18.20
N ASP A 93 -18.73 1.10 -18.95
CA ASP A 93 -17.98 0.16 -19.76
C ASP A 93 -17.27 -0.88 -18.87
N ARG A 94 -17.23 -2.12 -19.35
CA ARG A 94 -16.65 -3.23 -18.60
C ARG A 94 -15.19 -3.00 -18.19
N ASP A 95 -14.45 -2.32 -19.06
CA ASP A 95 -13.00 -2.09 -18.89
C ASP A 95 -12.69 -0.67 -18.36
N ALA A 96 -13.73 0.05 -17.89
CA ALA A 96 -13.57 1.37 -17.30
C ALA A 96 -12.63 1.29 -16.08
N GLN A 97 -11.68 2.19 -16.03
CA GLN A 97 -10.82 2.37 -14.85
C GLN A 97 -11.41 3.44 -13.93
N PRO A 98 -11.25 3.34 -12.62
CA PRO A 98 -11.71 4.38 -11.71
C PRO A 98 -10.94 5.67 -11.95
N ALA A 99 -11.64 6.80 -11.96
CA ALA A 99 -11.04 8.12 -12.09
C ALA A 99 -10.09 8.48 -10.93
N ARG A 100 -10.20 7.76 -9.82
CA ARG A 100 -9.33 7.88 -8.63
C ARG A 100 -9.22 6.55 -7.91
N SER A 101 -8.08 6.31 -7.30
CA SER A 101 -7.85 5.14 -6.44
C SER A 101 -7.22 5.58 -5.12
N PRO A 102 -7.70 5.10 -3.96
CA PRO A 102 -7.10 5.41 -2.67
C PRO A 102 -5.73 4.76 -2.45
N ILE A 103 -5.33 3.86 -3.35
CA ILE A 103 -4.07 3.10 -3.25
C ILE A 103 -3.05 3.42 -4.35
N ASN A 104 -3.42 4.19 -5.37
CA ASN A 104 -2.52 4.62 -6.44
C ASN A 104 -2.19 6.11 -6.29
N ASN A 105 -0.92 6.43 -6.18
CA ASN A 105 -0.41 7.78 -6.36
C ASN A 105 0.07 7.90 -7.81
N GLU A 106 -0.70 8.58 -8.64
CA GLU A 106 -0.41 8.76 -10.07
C GLU A 106 0.77 9.73 -10.31
N ASP A 107 1.00 10.68 -9.40
CA ASP A 107 2.09 11.65 -9.51
C ASP A 107 3.21 11.32 -8.53
N LEU A 108 4.26 10.68 -9.04
CA LEU A 108 5.51 10.53 -8.31
C LEU A 108 6.32 11.83 -8.42
N PRO A 109 6.48 12.61 -7.33
CA PRO A 109 7.26 13.83 -7.40
C PRO A 109 8.72 13.50 -7.76
N LEU A 110 9.33 14.34 -8.60
CA LEU A 110 10.69 14.19 -9.11
C LEU A 110 10.95 12.99 -10.05
N ALA A 111 9.95 12.18 -10.34
CA ALA A 111 10.05 11.10 -11.32
C ALA A 111 9.65 11.58 -12.72
N PRO A 112 10.18 10.97 -13.79
CA PRO A 112 9.62 11.14 -15.12
C PRO A 112 8.20 10.56 -15.19
N ARG A 113 7.39 11.07 -16.10
CA ARG A 113 6.05 10.50 -16.35
C ARG A 113 6.18 9.08 -16.88
N THR A 114 5.43 8.17 -16.28
CA THR A 114 5.34 6.77 -16.69
C THR A 114 3.89 6.41 -17.01
N THR A 115 3.70 5.47 -17.94
CA THR A 115 2.39 4.98 -18.35
C THR A 115 2.09 3.57 -17.86
N GLY A 116 3.12 2.85 -17.39
CA GLY A 116 3.02 1.51 -16.82
C GLY A 116 3.43 1.50 -15.35
N PHE A 117 2.74 0.67 -14.59
CA PHE A 117 3.00 0.52 -13.17
C PHE A 117 2.57 -0.88 -12.71
N PHE A 118 3.37 -1.55 -11.88
CA PHE A 118 2.94 -2.73 -11.14
C PHE A 118 3.68 -2.85 -9.80
N ALA A 119 3.03 -3.48 -8.83
CA ALA A 119 3.64 -3.84 -7.56
C ALA A 119 4.59 -5.02 -7.75
N THR A 120 5.78 -4.93 -7.16
CA THR A 120 6.81 -6.00 -7.24
C THR A 120 6.84 -6.85 -5.99
N ASP A 121 6.80 -6.22 -4.84
CA ASP A 121 6.87 -6.87 -3.54
C ASP A 121 6.22 -6.01 -2.46
N ILE A 122 5.93 -6.65 -1.34
CA ILE A 122 5.51 -6.01 -0.12
C ILE A 122 6.17 -6.72 1.06
N SER A 123 6.71 -5.95 1.99
CA SER A 123 7.19 -6.46 3.26
C SER A 123 6.62 -5.65 4.41
N MET A 124 6.37 -6.31 5.54
CA MET A 124 5.83 -5.68 6.74
C MET A 124 6.61 -6.11 7.97
N GLU A 125 6.96 -5.13 8.79
CA GLU A 125 7.43 -5.33 10.14
C GLU A 125 6.26 -5.07 11.08
N PHE A 126 5.77 -6.11 11.77
CA PHE A 126 4.69 -5.99 12.74
C PHE A 126 5.26 -5.72 14.12
N LEU A 127 4.81 -4.65 14.77
CA LEU A 127 5.26 -4.24 16.10
C LEU A 127 4.32 -4.76 17.18
N ARG A 128 3.01 -4.73 16.92
CA ARG A 128 1.98 -5.39 17.72
C ARG A 128 0.74 -5.70 16.88
N PRO A 129 -0.09 -6.65 17.31
CA PRO A 129 -1.37 -6.90 16.64
C PRO A 129 -2.37 -5.78 16.92
N LEU A 130 -3.35 -5.65 16.04
CA LEU A 130 -4.54 -4.85 16.26
C LEU A 130 -5.58 -5.65 17.05
N THR A 131 -6.39 -4.94 17.84
CA THR A 131 -7.54 -5.52 18.54
C THR A 131 -8.85 -4.91 18.04
N VAL A 132 -9.95 -5.63 18.26
CA VAL A 132 -11.29 -5.15 17.91
C VAL A 132 -11.55 -3.78 18.51
N GLY A 133 -12.07 -2.86 17.68
CA GLY A 133 -12.38 -1.47 18.03
C GLY A 133 -11.26 -0.48 17.70
N GLU A 134 -10.03 -0.93 17.44
CA GLU A 134 -8.96 -0.03 17.02
C GLU A 134 -9.16 0.38 15.56
N ARG A 135 -8.84 1.64 15.27
CA ARG A 135 -8.79 2.16 13.91
C ARG A 135 -7.34 2.44 13.53
N VAL A 136 -6.95 2.04 12.33
CA VAL A 136 -5.59 2.18 11.83
C VAL A 136 -5.57 3.00 10.55
N GLY A 137 -4.56 3.82 10.40
CA GLY A 137 -4.29 4.61 9.20
C GLY A 137 -2.85 4.48 8.75
N ARG A 138 -2.57 5.05 7.61
CA ARG A 138 -1.23 5.10 7.01
C ARG A 138 -0.67 6.51 7.12
N ARG A 139 0.61 6.60 7.49
CA ARG A 139 1.37 7.85 7.59
C ARG A 139 2.72 7.71 6.90
N GLY A 140 3.17 8.80 6.26
CA GLY A 140 4.48 8.90 5.63
C GLY A 140 4.55 8.18 4.27
N GLN A 141 5.51 8.61 3.48
CA GLN A 141 5.86 8.06 2.18
C GLN A 141 7.36 8.26 1.96
N ARG A 142 8.17 7.47 2.66
CA ARG A 142 9.62 7.58 2.56
C ARG A 142 10.15 6.77 1.40
N LEU A 143 10.91 7.40 0.53
CA LEU A 143 11.63 6.69 -0.54
C LEU A 143 12.84 5.95 0.03
N ILE A 144 12.86 4.64 -0.09
CA ILE A 144 13.94 3.77 0.41
C ILE A 144 14.95 3.46 -0.70
N SER A 145 14.47 3.27 -1.93
CA SER A 145 15.34 3.03 -3.08
C SER A 145 14.70 3.51 -4.37
N CYS A 146 15.55 3.92 -5.32
CA CYS A 146 15.19 4.20 -6.70
C CYS A 146 16.29 3.62 -7.59
N THR A 147 15.95 2.62 -8.41
CA THR A 147 16.92 1.93 -9.28
C THR A 147 16.40 1.91 -10.71
N PRO A 148 16.89 2.82 -11.58
CA PRO A 148 16.55 2.80 -13.00
C PRO A 148 17.00 1.47 -13.63
N LYS A 149 16.11 0.85 -14.40
CA LYS A 149 16.40 -0.42 -15.08
C LYS A 149 15.50 -0.60 -16.29
N GLN A 150 16.08 -1.08 -17.38
CA GLN A 150 15.34 -1.59 -18.53
C GLN A 150 15.00 -3.07 -18.30
N THR A 151 13.77 -3.43 -18.58
CA THR A 151 13.26 -4.81 -18.51
C THR A 151 12.56 -5.16 -19.82
N SER A 152 12.05 -6.37 -19.97
CA SER A 152 11.18 -6.75 -21.10
C SER A 152 9.88 -5.93 -21.15
N MET A 153 9.45 -5.30 -20.05
CA MET A 153 8.27 -4.46 -20.01
C MET A 153 8.53 -3.04 -20.52
N GLY A 154 9.80 -2.61 -20.53
CA GLY A 154 10.20 -1.27 -20.95
C GLY A 154 11.28 -0.64 -20.07
N ARG A 155 11.45 0.68 -20.20
CA ARG A 155 12.38 1.49 -19.42
C ARG A 155 11.68 2.14 -18.24
N GLY A 156 12.26 2.02 -17.04
CA GLY A 156 11.64 2.55 -15.82
C GLY A 156 12.56 2.45 -14.62
N ALA A 157 11.98 2.55 -13.43
CA ALA A 157 12.72 2.36 -12.19
C ALA A 157 11.97 1.45 -11.21
N PHE A 158 12.72 0.62 -10.51
CA PHE A 158 12.25 -0.05 -9.30
C PHE A 158 12.34 0.92 -8.14
N LEU A 159 11.22 1.10 -7.46
CA LEU A 159 11.06 2.02 -6.33
C LEU A 159 10.65 1.22 -5.11
N THR A 160 11.22 1.54 -3.96
CA THR A 160 10.75 1.02 -2.67
C THR A 160 10.33 2.18 -1.80
N TRP A 161 9.11 2.12 -1.30
CA TRP A 161 8.50 3.10 -0.42
C TRP A 161 8.25 2.50 0.96
N GLU A 162 8.44 3.29 2.00
CA GLU A 162 8.12 2.90 3.37
C GLU A 162 7.06 3.84 3.95
N SER A 163 6.08 3.28 4.65
CA SER A 163 5.10 4.01 5.43
C SER A 163 4.84 3.30 6.76
N GLU A 164 4.32 4.05 7.72
CA GLU A 164 3.90 3.54 9.02
C GLU A 164 2.40 3.30 9.04
N LEU A 165 1.97 2.21 9.67
CA LEU A 165 0.59 2.01 10.08
C LEU A 165 0.46 2.42 11.54
N VAL A 166 -0.46 3.36 11.78
CA VAL A 166 -0.63 4.01 13.09
C VAL A 166 -2.08 3.94 13.54
N THR A 167 -2.30 3.78 14.84
CA THR A 167 -3.64 3.86 15.44
C THR A 167 -4.07 5.31 15.65
N GLU A 168 -5.35 5.57 15.97
CA GLU A 168 -5.85 6.93 16.27
C GLU A 168 -5.06 7.65 17.38
N PRO A 169 -4.62 6.99 18.47
CA PRO A 169 -3.73 7.61 19.44
C PRO A 169 -2.32 7.94 18.91
N GLY A 170 -1.97 7.50 17.69
CA GLY A 170 -0.69 7.78 17.06
C GLY A 170 0.38 6.71 17.29
N GLU A 171 0.04 5.56 17.87
CA GLU A 171 0.96 4.45 18.08
C GLU A 171 1.24 3.73 16.77
N VAL A 172 2.53 3.49 16.45
CA VAL A 172 2.95 2.72 15.28
C VAL A 172 2.76 1.23 15.56
N VAL A 173 1.94 0.57 14.75
CA VAL A 173 1.65 -0.87 14.88
C VAL A 173 2.34 -1.73 13.83
N ALA A 174 2.73 -1.13 12.71
CA ALA A 174 3.53 -1.80 11.69
C ALA A 174 4.27 -0.78 10.81
N ARG A 175 5.35 -1.23 10.16
CA ARG A 175 5.99 -0.55 9.04
C ARG A 175 5.81 -1.37 7.77
N VAL A 176 5.45 -0.71 6.69
CA VAL A 176 5.15 -1.33 5.41
C VAL A 176 6.12 -0.81 4.37
N ARG A 177 6.81 -1.70 3.68
CA ARG A 177 7.58 -1.40 2.48
C ARG A 177 6.88 -1.98 1.27
N THR A 178 6.66 -1.15 0.27
CA THR A 178 6.05 -1.54 -1.01
C THR A 178 7.06 -1.30 -2.12
N GLY A 179 7.35 -2.36 -2.86
CA GLY A 179 8.13 -2.29 -4.08
C GLY A 179 7.22 -2.08 -5.29
N THR A 180 7.66 -1.25 -6.21
CA THR A 180 6.92 -0.96 -7.45
C THR A 180 7.89 -0.83 -8.61
N TYR A 181 7.43 -1.13 -9.82
CA TYR A 181 8.12 -0.80 -11.06
C TYR A 181 7.27 0.17 -11.85
N ALA A 182 7.74 1.40 -11.97
CA ALA A 182 7.12 2.44 -12.78
C ALA A 182 7.90 2.57 -14.09
N TYR A 183 7.23 2.46 -15.25
CA TYR A 183 7.91 2.31 -16.53
C TYR A 183 7.12 2.89 -17.71
N ASN A 184 7.82 3.11 -18.81
CA ASN A 184 7.22 3.31 -20.11
C ASN A 184 7.47 2.07 -20.96
N PRO A 185 6.42 1.47 -21.59
CA PRO A 185 6.57 0.29 -22.44
C PRO A 185 7.61 0.48 -23.53
N ALA A 186 8.32 -0.57 -23.88
CA ALA A 186 9.18 -0.57 -25.05
C ALA A 186 8.33 -0.26 -26.29
N GLY A 187 8.79 0.67 -27.13
CA GLY A 187 8.15 0.93 -28.41
C GLY A 187 8.25 -0.30 -29.34
N PRO A 188 7.39 -0.38 -30.36
CA PRO A 188 7.38 -1.54 -31.27
C PRO A 188 8.70 -1.79 -32.01
N GLU A 189 9.66 -0.86 -31.98
CA GLU A 189 11.00 -1.00 -32.56
C GLU A 189 12.07 -1.52 -31.57
N GLU A 190 11.78 -1.60 -30.27
CA GLU A 190 12.72 -2.05 -29.24
C GLU A 190 12.57 -3.55 -28.89
N GLU A 191 11.62 -4.26 -29.47
CA GLU A 191 11.40 -5.72 -29.28
C GLU A 191 12.30 -6.63 -30.13
N GLN A 192 13.45 -6.17 -30.61
CA GLN A 192 14.39 -7.07 -31.30
C GLN A 192 15.48 -7.55 -30.34
N PRO A 193 15.68 -8.89 -30.28
CA PRO A 193 16.64 -9.54 -29.38
C PRO A 193 18.09 -9.29 -29.78
#